data_b9b93b4d3d41cf550e65a2d8303ffab6
#
_entry.id   b9b93b4d3d41cf550e65a2d8303ffab6
#
_cell.length_a   1.000
_cell.length_b   1.000
_cell.length_c   1.000
_cell.angle_alpha   90.00
_cell.angle_beta   90.00
_cell.angle_gamma   90.00
#
_symmetry.space_group_name_H-M   'P 1'
#
loop_
_entity.id
_entity.type
_entity.pdbx_description
1 polymer ?
#
loop_
_entity_poly.entity_id
_entity_poly.type
_entity_poly.pdbx_seq_one_letter_code
_entity_poly.pdbx_strand_id
1 'polypeptide(L)'
;MEKIKAAVIGYGNIGRYVVEALQVAPDFEIVGIVRRNAAEVPEELHNYKVVSRLQDLEGVQVAILCTPTRSVEHYATEALRLGINTVDSFDIHTQTV
;
A
#
# COMPACT_ATOMS: atom_id res chain seq x y z
N MET A 1 -11.34 -10.51 16.22
CA MET A 1 -11.74 -9.77 15.03
C MET A 1 -10.68 -9.85 13.95
N GLU A 2 -11.10 -10.07 12.74
CA GLU A 2 -10.17 -10.11 11.63
C GLU A 2 -9.69 -8.70 11.28
N LYS A 3 -8.40 -8.60 11.04
CA LYS A 3 -7.82 -7.33 10.61
C LYS A 3 -8.05 -7.10 9.12
N ILE A 4 -8.16 -5.85 8.72
CA ILE A 4 -8.25 -5.49 7.32
C ILE A 4 -6.87 -5.63 6.70
N LYS A 5 -6.75 -6.47 5.68
CA LYS A 5 -5.47 -6.73 5.02
C LYS A 5 -5.17 -5.65 3.99
N ALA A 6 -4.13 -4.89 4.24
CA ALA A 6 -3.75 -3.75 3.42
C ALA A 6 -2.42 -3.96 2.70
N ALA A 7 -2.35 -3.46 1.49
CA ALA A 7 -1.09 -3.34 0.74
C ALA A 7 -0.78 -1.85 0.59
N VAL A 8 0.49 -1.50 0.75
CA VAL A 8 0.94 -0.13 0.54
C VAL A 8 1.61 -0.07 -0.84
N ILE A 9 1.09 0.78 -1.71
CA ILE A 9 1.60 0.91 -3.07
C ILE A 9 2.45 2.18 -3.18
N GLY A 10 3.73 1.97 -3.40
CA GLY A 10 4.71 3.05 -3.43
C GLY A 10 5.30 3.28 -2.04
N TYR A 11 6.61 3.47 -1.99
CA TYR A 11 7.29 3.71 -0.73
C TYR A 11 8.24 4.89 -0.86
N GLY A 12 7.69 6.08 -0.74
CA GLY A 12 8.42 7.33 -0.58
C GLY A 12 8.08 7.88 0.80
N ASN A 13 8.10 9.20 0.97
CA ASN A 13 7.80 9.81 2.25
C ASN A 13 6.38 9.49 2.73
N ILE A 14 5.40 9.58 1.84
CA ILE A 14 4.00 9.31 2.18
C ILE A 14 3.80 7.83 2.50
N GLY A 15 4.37 6.94 1.69
CA GLY A 15 4.26 5.49 1.91
C GLY A 15 4.86 5.09 3.24
N ARG A 16 5.98 5.70 3.61
CA ARG A 16 6.62 5.45 4.90
C ARG A 16 5.71 5.84 6.06
N TYR A 17 5.07 7.01 5.98
CA TYR A 17 4.10 7.44 6.99
C TYR A 17 2.93 6.48 7.11
N VAL A 18 2.42 6.01 5.97
CA VAL A 18 1.31 5.07 5.94
C VAL A 18 1.70 3.75 6.61
N VAL A 19 2.89 3.23 6.30
CA VAL A 19 3.38 2.00 6.95
C VAL A 19 3.45 2.18 8.46
N GLU A 20 4.03 3.28 8.92
CA GLU A 20 4.12 3.56 10.35
C GLU A 20 2.74 3.67 11.01
N ALA A 21 1.79 4.32 10.33
CA ALA A 21 0.44 4.46 10.86
C ALA A 21 -0.27 3.11 10.94
N LEU A 22 -0.10 2.25 9.94
CA LEU A 22 -0.73 0.95 9.93
C LEU A 22 -0.13 -0.01 10.96
N GLN A 23 1.15 0.15 11.27
CA GLN A 23 1.80 -0.67 12.28
C GLN A 23 1.18 -0.50 13.66
N VAL A 24 0.68 0.70 13.96
CA VAL A 24 0.06 0.98 15.26
C VAL A 24 -1.47 0.93 15.22
N ALA A 25 -2.04 0.70 14.05
CA ALA A 25 -3.49 0.59 13.90
C ALA A 25 -3.92 -0.85 14.18
N PRO A 26 -4.74 -1.08 15.23
CA PRO A 26 -5.10 -2.45 15.60
C PRO A 26 -6.03 -3.15 14.60
N ASP A 27 -6.69 -2.39 13.75
CA ASP A 27 -7.65 -2.92 12.78
C ASP A 27 -7.04 -3.30 11.44
N PHE A 28 -5.75 -3.04 11.25
CA PHE A 28 -5.08 -3.26 9.98
C PHE A 28 -3.89 -4.20 10.09
N GLU A 29 -3.70 -4.98 9.03
CA GLU A 29 -2.52 -5.82 8.87
C GLU A 29 -1.88 -5.48 7.54
N ILE A 30 -0.57 -5.20 7.53
CA ILE A 30 0.15 -4.93 6.30
C ILE A 30 0.52 -6.28 5.67
N VAL A 31 -0.10 -6.58 4.52
CA VAL A 31 0.17 -7.81 3.77
C VAL A 31 1.49 -7.69 3.03
N GLY A 32 1.76 -6.52 2.47
CA GLY A 32 2.97 -6.30 1.73
C GLY A 32 3.06 -4.89 1.17
N ILE A 33 4.16 -4.62 0.51
CA ILE A 33 4.47 -3.32 -0.06
C ILE A 33 4.79 -3.50 -1.54
N VAL A 34 4.19 -2.68 -2.38
CA VAL A 34 4.43 -2.69 -3.82
C VAL A 34 5.35 -1.52 -4.17
N ARG A 35 6.49 -1.84 -4.77
CA ARG A 35 7.49 -0.85 -5.20
C ARG A 35 7.91 -1.12 -6.62
N ARG A 36 8.26 -0.05 -7.34
CA ARG A 36 8.79 -0.20 -8.70
C ARG A 36 10.05 -1.06 -8.71
N ASN A 37 10.94 -0.86 -7.75
CA ASN A 37 12.16 -1.65 -7.62
C ASN A 37 12.11 -2.51 -6.35
N ALA A 38 11.52 -3.69 -6.47
CA ALA A 38 11.38 -4.61 -5.35
C ALA A 38 12.69 -5.29 -4.96
N ALA A 39 13.72 -5.19 -5.78
CA ALA A 39 15.03 -5.76 -5.47
C ALA A 39 15.75 -4.96 -4.39
N GLU A 40 15.49 -3.66 -4.31
CA GLU A 40 16.08 -2.82 -3.28
C GLU A 40 15.07 -2.65 -2.13
N VAL A 41 15.29 -3.39 -1.06
CA VAL A 41 14.41 -3.36 0.09
C VAL A 41 15.09 -2.59 1.22
N PRO A 42 14.54 -1.44 1.65
CA PRO A 42 15.06 -0.74 2.83
C PRO A 42 15.04 -1.64 4.05
N GLU A 43 15.99 -1.43 4.94
CA GLU A 43 16.14 -2.26 6.14
C GLU A 43 14.86 -2.33 6.97
N GLU A 44 14.13 -1.23 7.08
CA GLU A 44 12.89 -1.18 7.85
C GLU A 44 11.76 -2.01 7.24
N LEU A 45 11.90 -2.44 5.98
CA LEU A 45 10.88 -3.25 5.29
C LEU A 45 11.23 -4.73 5.22
N HIS A 46 12.32 -5.17 5.85
CA HIS A 46 12.73 -6.56 5.79
C HIS A 46 11.71 -7.54 6.36
N ASN A 47 10.83 -7.07 7.25
CA ASN A 47 9.79 -7.90 7.84
C ASN A 47 8.54 -8.00 6.97
N TYR A 48 8.51 -7.29 5.85
CA TYR A 48 7.36 -7.27 4.95
C TYR A 48 7.71 -7.87 3.61
N LYS A 49 6.70 -8.41 2.96
CA LYS A 49 6.85 -8.87 1.59
C LYS A 49 6.84 -7.64 0.67
N VAL A 50 7.90 -7.45 -0.08
CA VAL A 50 8.01 -6.34 -1.04
C VAL A 50 8.01 -6.92 -2.45
N VAL A 51 7.07 -6.45 -3.26
CA VAL A 51 6.87 -6.95 -4.62
C VAL A 51 6.73 -5.78 -5.58
N SER A 52 6.87 -6.07 -6.88
CA SER A 52 6.71 -5.04 -7.91
C SER A 52 5.30 -4.98 -8.48
N ARG A 53 4.48 -5.97 -8.19
CA ARG A 53 3.11 -6.06 -8.69
C ARG A 53 2.14 -6.40 -7.59
N LEU A 54 1.00 -5.72 -7.57
CA LEU A 54 -0.04 -5.97 -6.59
C LEU A 54 -0.55 -7.41 -6.65
N GLN A 55 -0.63 -7.98 -7.84
CA GLN A 55 -1.10 -9.35 -8.04
C GLN A 55 -0.22 -10.40 -7.36
N ASP A 56 1.00 -10.05 -6.99
CA ASP A 56 1.92 -10.96 -6.30
C ASP A 56 1.64 -11.05 -4.80
N LEU A 57 0.70 -10.26 -4.30
CA LEU A 57 0.25 -10.32 -2.91
C LEU A 57 -1.11 -11.01 -2.85
N GLU A 58 -1.27 -11.91 -1.88
CA GLU A 58 -2.52 -12.64 -1.70
C GLU A 58 -3.30 -12.09 -0.50
N GLY A 59 -4.63 -12.11 -0.64
CA GLY A 59 -5.51 -11.76 0.46
C GLY A 59 -5.65 -10.27 0.73
N VAL A 60 -5.17 -9.42 -0.16
CA VAL A 60 -5.29 -7.97 -0.01
C VAL A 60 -6.75 -7.54 -0.14
N GLN A 61 -7.21 -6.77 0.83
CA GLN A 61 -8.56 -6.24 0.84
C GLN A 61 -8.59 -4.76 0.44
N VAL A 62 -7.54 -4.03 0.77
CA VAL A 62 -7.42 -2.62 0.42
C VAL A 62 -6.00 -2.30 -0.02
N ALA A 63 -5.87 -1.48 -1.06
CA ALA A 63 -4.59 -0.98 -1.53
C ALA A 63 -4.52 0.51 -1.26
N ILE A 64 -3.52 0.94 -0.51
CA ILE A 64 -3.32 2.35 -0.19
C ILE A 64 -2.33 2.93 -1.18
N LEU A 65 -2.80 3.85 -2.01
CA LEU A 65 -2.03 4.41 -3.11
C LEU A 65 -1.19 5.57 -2.61
N CYS A 66 0.11 5.35 -2.55
CA CYS A 66 1.10 6.33 -2.10
C CYS A 66 2.07 6.73 -3.21
N THR A 67 1.68 6.49 -4.45
CA THR A 67 2.50 6.81 -5.62
C THR A 67 2.15 8.19 -6.17
N PRO A 68 3.05 8.79 -6.97
CA PRO A 68 2.71 10.01 -7.71
C PRO A 68 1.47 9.79 -8.59
N THR A 69 0.76 10.89 -8.87
CA THR A 69 -0.49 10.88 -9.62
C THR A 69 -0.44 10.07 -10.93
N ARG A 70 0.70 10.11 -11.61
CA ARG A 70 0.87 9.39 -12.88
C ARG A 70 0.73 7.88 -12.75
N SER A 71 1.12 7.33 -11.59
CA SER A 71 1.09 5.88 -11.37
C SER A 71 -0.19 5.41 -10.72
N VAL A 72 -0.98 6.31 -10.13
CA VAL A 72 -2.20 5.97 -9.40
C VAL A 72 -3.20 5.26 -10.30
N GLU A 73 -3.41 5.78 -11.50
CA GLU A 73 -4.37 5.20 -12.45
C GLU A 73 -4.05 3.74 -12.79
N HIS A 74 -2.77 3.47 -13.01
CA HIS A 74 -2.31 2.11 -13.33
C HIS A 74 -2.61 1.15 -12.19
N TYR A 75 -2.22 1.51 -10.98
CA TYR A 75 -2.43 0.65 -9.81
C TYR A 75 -3.90 0.54 -9.42
N ALA A 76 -4.66 1.63 -9.56
CA ALA A 76 -6.09 1.61 -9.29
C ALA A 76 -6.82 0.65 -10.24
N THR A 77 -6.44 0.64 -11.52
CA THR A 77 -7.00 -0.28 -12.51
C THR A 77 -6.66 -1.72 -12.17
N GLU A 78 -5.42 -1.98 -11.78
CA GLU A 78 -4.98 -3.33 -11.40
C GLU A 78 -5.74 -3.81 -10.16
N ALA A 79 -5.89 -2.94 -9.16
CA ALA A 79 -6.64 -3.28 -7.95
C ALA A 79 -8.10 -3.58 -8.26
N LEU A 80 -8.71 -2.80 -9.13
CA LEU A 80 -10.09 -3.02 -9.53
C LEU A 80 -10.27 -4.39 -10.19
N ARG A 81 -9.34 -4.78 -11.04
CA ARG A 81 -9.37 -6.11 -11.69
C ARG A 81 -9.26 -7.25 -10.68
N LEU A 82 -8.55 -7.01 -9.59
CA LEU A 82 -8.34 -8.00 -8.54
C LEU A 82 -9.44 -7.96 -7.47
N GLY A 83 -10.41 -7.06 -7.60
CA GLY A 83 -11.48 -6.90 -6.62
C GLY A 83 -11.01 -6.26 -5.32
N ILE A 84 -9.95 -5.47 -5.38
CA ILE A 84 -9.36 -4.82 -4.21
C ILE A 84 -9.82 -3.36 -4.14
N ASN A 85 -10.27 -2.94 -2.98
CA ASN A 85 -10.63 -1.54 -2.74
C ASN A 85 -9.38 -0.67 -2.70
N THR A 86 -9.48 0.56 -3.16
CA THR A 86 -8.35 1.49 -3.15
C THR A 86 -8.63 2.70 -2.28
N VAL A 87 -7.58 3.18 -1.63
CA VAL A 87 -7.61 4.44 -0.87
C VAL A 87 -6.44 5.27 -1.37
N ASP A 88 -6.71 6.50 -1.79
CA ASP A 88 -5.67 7.41 -2.23
C ASP A 88 -5.20 8.24 -1.04
N SER A 89 -3.92 8.11 -0.69
CA SER A 89 -3.36 8.83 0.44
C SER A 89 -3.39 10.35 0.27
N PHE A 90 -3.39 10.83 -0.95
CA PHE A 90 -3.51 12.26 -1.22
C PHE A 90 -4.89 12.79 -0.84
N ASP A 91 -5.93 12.01 -1.06
CA ASP A 91 -7.28 12.37 -0.65
C ASP A 91 -7.39 12.46 0.87
N ILE A 92 -6.78 11.52 1.57
CA ILE A 92 -6.75 11.54 3.03
C ILE A 92 -6.04 12.81 3.53
N HIS A 93 -4.93 13.15 2.89
CA HIS A 93 -4.15 14.32 3.26
C HIS A 93 -4.91 15.63 3.05
N THR A 94 -5.66 15.73 1.94
CA THR A 94 -6.46 16.92 1.66
C THR A 94 -7.64 17.08 2.62
N GLN A 95 -8.17 15.99 3.11
CA GLN A 95 -9.30 16.02 4.05
C GLN A 95 -8.90 16.47 5.45
N THR A 96 -7.64 16.42 5.79
CA THR A 96 -7.16 16.81 7.10
C THR A 96 -6.82 18.29 7.21
N VAL A 97 -6.91 19.02 6.14
CA VAL A 97 -6.58 20.46 6.12
C VAL A 97 -7.73 21.34 6.64
#